data_1ec574b6b0f16676ac122828ae65e70b
#
_entry.id   1ec574b6b0f16676ac122828ae65e70b
#
_cell.length_a   1.000
_cell.length_b   1.000
_cell.length_c   1.000
_cell.angle_alpha   90.00
_cell.angle_beta   90.00
_cell.angle_gamma   90.00
#
_symmetry.space_group_name_H-M   'P 1'
#
loop_
_entity.id
_entity.type
_entity.pdbx_description
1 polymer ?
#
loop_
_entity_poly.entity_id
_entity_poly.type
_entity_poly.pdbx_seq_one_letter_code
_entity_poly.pdbx_strand_id
1 'polypeptide(L)'
;MISVTPWLVLSVAVIAQLPPSAARPIDFTRDIKPILQVSCVRCHARGRDRGGFSIETRERMLKGGDDGPALVPGDSASSHLIALVAGLDPDEVMPKKGSRLTSEQIGLLRAWIDQGAAWDSGVSFARPAPQNLVPRVPDLPSGASLPANPADRILVSYFAQHDRTPARLSGDRQFIRRVTLDIVGELPTPARVRAFVADRQAGKRARLVARLLADNRRYSEHWLTFWNDLLRNDYRGTGYIDGGRENITAWLYAALANNLPYDRFVAALVNPTPASEGFARGIVWRGVVNASQTPEMQAAQNISQVFMGVNLKCASCHDSFINDWQLSDSYGLASIYASSPLEMVECDRPTGKTAPMKFLYDELGTVDPSAPRGVRLEQLSHVLTGPKNGRLARTIVNRLWARFMGRGLVEPLDDMDRPAWDQDLLDWLAEDLVAHGYDLKHTMKILLTSQAYSRQAVDVPERPESYVFRGPAIRRLTAEQFVDGISAITGVWQEKQAAKVDLTLVSAHAAPMASRTRAALANADPLMTALGRPNREQVVTVRTSAATTLQALELENGSTLAAALHRGAEGLIEMRPLTTNALIDRVFVRAFSRPPTRAERALCTELLGAHPTAAGVEDLLWSIAMLPEFQMVN
;
A
#
# COMPACT_ATOMS: atom_id res chain seq x y z
N MET A 1 27.16 -46.49 -66.97
CA MET A 1 27.72 -46.92 -65.71
C MET A 1 28.04 -45.70 -64.91
N ILE A 2 27.16 -45.33 -63.98
CA ILE A 2 27.33 -44.16 -63.10
C ILE A 2 27.54 -44.74 -61.70
N SER A 3 28.76 -44.58 -61.19
CA SER A 3 29.18 -45.06 -59.86
C SER A 3 28.64 -44.11 -58.80
N VAL A 4 27.77 -44.60 -57.94
CA VAL A 4 27.27 -43.88 -56.75
C VAL A 4 28.12 -44.31 -55.56
N THR A 5 28.92 -43.40 -55.05
CA THR A 5 29.70 -43.55 -53.82
C THR A 5 28.79 -43.25 -52.61
N PRO A 6 28.63 -44.14 -51.60
CA PRO A 6 27.87 -43.85 -50.42
C PRO A 6 28.67 -42.98 -49.45
N TRP A 7 28.15 -41.80 -49.07
CA TRP A 7 28.67 -41.00 -47.97
C TRP A 7 28.33 -41.61 -46.64
N LEU A 8 29.33 -42.12 -45.95
CA LEU A 8 29.21 -42.52 -44.53
C LEU A 8 29.07 -41.27 -43.67
N VAL A 9 27.86 -41.01 -43.17
CA VAL A 9 27.67 -39.98 -42.13
C VAL A 9 28.08 -40.59 -40.80
N LEU A 10 29.29 -40.25 -40.34
CA LEU A 10 29.71 -40.56 -38.97
C LEU A 10 28.96 -39.63 -38.03
N SER A 11 27.92 -40.13 -37.36
CA SER A 11 27.31 -39.47 -36.23
C SER A 11 28.27 -39.55 -35.04
N VAL A 12 29.03 -38.49 -34.79
CA VAL A 12 29.80 -38.35 -33.55
C VAL A 12 28.82 -38.05 -32.46
N ALA A 13 28.47 -39.04 -31.65
CA ALA A 13 27.78 -38.83 -30.40
C ALA A 13 28.72 -38.03 -29.48
N VAL A 14 28.44 -36.74 -29.30
CA VAL A 14 29.10 -35.93 -28.27
C VAL A 14 28.62 -36.45 -26.93
N ILE A 15 29.37 -37.31 -26.30
CA ILE A 15 29.16 -37.69 -24.90
C ILE A 15 29.36 -36.40 -24.10
N ALA A 16 28.28 -35.84 -23.53
CA ALA A 16 28.35 -34.68 -22.65
C ALA A 16 29.24 -35.03 -21.46
N GLN A 17 30.46 -34.51 -21.43
CA GLN A 17 31.36 -34.69 -20.29
C GLN A 17 31.04 -33.69 -19.21
N LEU A 18 31.02 -34.15 -17.95
CA LEU A 18 30.86 -33.26 -16.80
C LEU A 18 31.98 -32.19 -16.78
N PRO A 19 31.68 -30.94 -16.53
CA PRO A 19 32.69 -29.91 -16.31
C PRO A 19 33.68 -30.34 -15.21
N PRO A 20 34.97 -29.98 -15.29
CA PRO A 20 35.94 -30.38 -14.28
C PRO A 20 35.58 -29.82 -12.90
N SER A 21 35.83 -30.62 -11.85
CA SER A 21 35.72 -30.19 -10.46
C SER A 21 36.76 -29.10 -10.17
N ALA A 22 36.37 -28.04 -9.42
CA ALA A 22 37.28 -26.94 -9.11
C ALA A 22 38.45 -27.43 -8.21
N ALA A 23 39.69 -27.11 -8.60
CA ALA A 23 40.89 -27.58 -7.92
C ALA A 23 41.28 -26.68 -6.72
N ARG A 24 40.31 -26.33 -5.86
CA ARG A 24 40.55 -25.52 -4.64
C ARG A 24 39.58 -25.89 -3.52
N PRO A 25 39.91 -25.57 -2.27
CA PRO A 25 38.94 -25.65 -1.17
C PRO A 25 37.73 -24.78 -1.45
N ILE A 26 36.53 -25.30 -1.15
CA ILE A 26 35.27 -24.63 -1.37
C ILE A 26 34.73 -24.12 -0.04
N ASP A 27 34.39 -22.83 -0.02
CA ASP A 27 33.68 -22.16 1.05
C ASP A 27 32.17 -22.11 0.70
N PHE A 28 31.34 -22.64 1.58
CA PHE A 28 29.91 -22.76 1.29
C PHE A 28 29.24 -21.38 1.12
N THR A 29 29.49 -20.46 2.04
CA THR A 29 28.84 -19.14 2.03
C THR A 29 29.30 -18.29 0.84
N ARG A 30 30.57 -18.35 0.48
CA ARG A 30 31.13 -17.56 -0.61
C ARG A 30 30.87 -18.17 -1.99
N ASP A 31 31.02 -19.49 -2.14
CA ASP A 31 31.10 -20.15 -3.45
C ASP A 31 29.80 -20.86 -3.85
N ILE A 32 29.08 -21.47 -2.91
CA ILE A 32 27.94 -22.36 -3.16
C ILE A 32 26.62 -21.67 -2.89
N LYS A 33 26.48 -21.00 -1.74
CA LYS A 33 25.26 -20.31 -1.36
C LYS A 33 24.72 -19.36 -2.44
N PRO A 34 25.53 -18.53 -3.13
CA PRO A 34 25.04 -17.66 -4.20
C PRO A 34 24.47 -18.45 -5.39
N ILE A 35 25.09 -19.60 -5.75
CA ILE A 35 24.59 -20.46 -6.83
C ILE A 35 23.23 -21.03 -6.47
N LEU A 36 23.10 -21.63 -5.28
CA LEU A 36 21.84 -22.18 -4.79
C LEU A 36 20.75 -21.10 -4.68
N GLN A 37 21.13 -19.93 -4.18
CA GLN A 37 20.20 -18.81 -3.95
C GLN A 37 19.59 -18.28 -5.25
N VAL A 38 20.37 -18.18 -6.31
CA VAL A 38 19.92 -17.64 -7.60
C VAL A 38 19.19 -18.71 -8.42
N SER A 39 19.71 -19.96 -8.42
CA SER A 39 19.27 -20.96 -9.38
C SER A 39 18.29 -22.01 -8.82
N CYS A 40 18.27 -22.24 -7.49
CA CYS A 40 17.56 -23.37 -6.90
C CYS A 40 16.45 -22.96 -5.90
N VAL A 41 16.68 -21.93 -5.07
CA VAL A 41 15.78 -21.49 -3.98
C VAL A 41 14.35 -21.25 -4.47
N ARG A 42 14.18 -20.69 -5.65
CA ARG A 42 12.85 -20.34 -6.19
C ARG A 42 11.90 -21.55 -6.29
N CYS A 43 12.44 -22.76 -6.49
CA CYS A 43 11.62 -23.95 -6.70
C CYS A 43 11.81 -25.00 -5.59
N HIS A 44 12.90 -24.94 -4.83
CA HIS A 44 13.29 -26.00 -3.89
C HIS A 44 13.56 -25.47 -2.47
N ALA A 45 13.05 -24.31 -2.10
CA ALA A 45 13.16 -23.77 -0.74
C ALA A 45 11.97 -22.86 -0.40
N ARG A 46 11.94 -22.33 0.81
CA ARG A 46 10.90 -21.44 1.33
C ARG A 46 9.51 -22.08 1.30
N GLY A 47 9.45 -23.35 1.70
CA GLY A 47 8.25 -24.17 1.70
C GLY A 47 7.89 -24.77 0.32
N ARG A 48 8.76 -24.63 -0.68
CA ARG A 48 8.61 -25.25 -2.01
C ARG A 48 9.53 -26.45 -2.13
N ASP A 49 8.96 -27.56 -2.53
CA ASP A 49 9.65 -28.85 -2.66
C ASP A 49 9.28 -29.55 -3.97
N ARG A 50 9.42 -28.85 -5.09
CA ARG A 50 9.08 -29.43 -6.41
C ARG A 50 9.87 -30.70 -6.66
N GLY A 51 9.18 -31.78 -7.04
CA GLY A 51 9.76 -33.11 -7.12
C GLY A 51 10.15 -33.67 -5.75
N GLY A 52 9.49 -33.26 -4.65
CA GLY A 52 9.83 -33.67 -3.30
C GLY A 52 11.19 -33.20 -2.79
N PHE A 53 11.95 -32.45 -3.60
CA PHE A 53 13.30 -31.99 -3.28
C PHE A 53 13.34 -30.62 -2.62
N SER A 54 14.02 -30.49 -1.48
CA SER A 54 14.18 -29.23 -0.76
C SER A 54 15.64 -28.99 -0.38
N ILE A 55 16.09 -27.73 -0.58
CA ILE A 55 17.41 -27.24 -0.20
C ILE A 55 17.37 -26.32 1.02
N GLU A 56 16.29 -26.32 1.79
CA GLU A 56 16.13 -25.42 2.93
C GLU A 56 17.20 -25.61 4.00
N THR A 57 17.57 -26.87 4.23
CA THR A 57 18.66 -27.26 5.14
C THR A 57 19.51 -28.34 4.48
N ARG A 58 20.73 -28.55 5.02
CA ARG A 58 21.60 -29.62 4.54
C ARG A 58 20.90 -30.98 4.63
N GLU A 59 20.24 -31.28 5.73
CA GLU A 59 19.54 -32.56 5.95
C GLU A 59 18.47 -32.81 4.89
N ARG A 60 17.65 -31.78 4.58
CA ARG A 60 16.62 -31.89 3.52
C ARG A 60 17.24 -32.09 2.15
N MET A 61 18.33 -31.39 1.85
CA MET A 61 19.02 -31.51 0.58
C MET A 61 19.63 -32.91 0.40
N LEU A 62 20.20 -33.48 1.47
CA LEU A 62 20.74 -34.84 1.46
C LEU A 62 19.68 -35.93 1.37
N LYS A 63 18.47 -35.67 1.95
CA LYS A 63 17.34 -36.58 1.84
C LYS A 63 16.93 -36.82 0.38
N GLY A 64 17.12 -35.83 -0.49
CA GLY A 64 16.71 -35.90 -1.90
C GLY A 64 15.22 -35.63 -2.12
N GLY A 65 14.71 -36.05 -3.26
CA GLY A 65 13.32 -35.86 -3.70
C GLY A 65 12.64 -37.18 -4.10
N ASP A 66 11.63 -37.05 -4.96
CA ASP A 66 10.82 -38.18 -5.44
C ASP A 66 11.68 -39.22 -6.20
N ASP A 67 12.78 -38.77 -6.84
CA ASP A 67 13.72 -39.62 -7.60
C ASP A 67 14.88 -40.16 -6.73
N GLY A 68 14.79 -39.99 -5.40
CA GLY A 68 15.81 -40.47 -4.47
C GLY A 68 16.85 -39.40 -4.06
N PRO A 69 18.03 -39.82 -3.55
CA PRO A 69 19.09 -38.92 -3.09
C PRO A 69 19.58 -38.01 -4.21
N ALA A 70 19.52 -36.68 -3.98
CA ALA A 70 19.94 -35.71 -4.99
C ALA A 70 21.47 -35.56 -5.09
N LEU A 71 22.19 -35.80 -3.99
CA LEU A 71 23.65 -35.73 -3.96
C LEU A 71 24.26 -36.79 -3.01
N VAL A 72 25.44 -37.24 -3.36
CA VAL A 72 26.25 -38.20 -2.60
C VAL A 72 27.49 -37.48 -2.10
N PRO A 73 27.59 -37.12 -0.81
CA PRO A 73 28.79 -36.47 -0.28
C PRO A 73 30.06 -37.29 -0.55
N GLY A 74 31.06 -36.64 -1.12
CA GLY A 74 32.32 -37.29 -1.53
C GLY A 74 32.33 -37.81 -2.97
N ASP A 75 31.19 -37.82 -3.66
CA ASP A 75 31.08 -38.31 -5.05
C ASP A 75 30.16 -37.45 -5.90
N SER A 76 30.72 -36.44 -6.54
CA SER A 76 29.98 -35.55 -7.42
C SER A 76 29.55 -36.21 -8.72
N ALA A 77 30.27 -37.23 -9.17
CA ALA A 77 29.98 -37.89 -10.44
C ALA A 77 28.71 -38.75 -10.37
N SER A 78 28.44 -39.36 -9.21
CA SER A 78 27.22 -40.14 -8.93
C SER A 78 26.06 -39.29 -8.38
N SER A 79 26.26 -38.00 -8.20
CA SER A 79 25.24 -37.11 -7.66
C SER A 79 24.24 -36.69 -8.74
N HIS A 80 22.97 -37.06 -8.57
CA HIS A 80 21.88 -36.74 -9.51
C HIS A 80 21.74 -35.25 -9.77
N LEU A 81 21.93 -34.42 -8.75
CA LEU A 81 21.95 -32.96 -8.88
C LEU A 81 22.92 -32.49 -9.97
N ILE A 82 24.12 -33.09 -10.03
CA ILE A 82 25.15 -32.70 -11.02
C ILE A 82 24.72 -33.11 -12.43
N ALA A 83 24.13 -34.29 -12.59
CA ALA A 83 23.61 -34.75 -13.88
C ALA A 83 22.53 -33.75 -14.41
N LEU A 84 21.60 -33.33 -13.55
CA LEU A 84 20.54 -32.39 -13.88
C LEU A 84 21.06 -30.99 -14.26
N VAL A 85 22.00 -30.43 -13.47
CA VAL A 85 22.50 -29.08 -13.74
C VAL A 85 23.52 -29.04 -14.90
N ALA A 86 24.19 -30.15 -15.18
CA ALA A 86 25.05 -30.31 -16.34
C ALA A 86 24.29 -30.60 -17.62
N GLY A 87 22.98 -30.98 -17.51
CA GLY A 87 22.13 -31.32 -18.65
C GLY A 87 22.60 -32.59 -19.37
N LEU A 88 23.01 -33.61 -18.62
CA LEU A 88 23.41 -34.90 -19.21
C LEU A 88 22.22 -35.58 -19.90
N ASP A 89 21.01 -35.40 -19.38
CA ASP A 89 19.75 -35.72 -20.04
C ASP A 89 19.07 -34.41 -20.49
N PRO A 90 18.88 -34.22 -21.81
CA PRO A 90 18.23 -33.01 -22.33
C PRO A 90 16.79 -32.79 -21.83
N ASP A 91 16.07 -33.82 -21.45
CA ASP A 91 14.67 -33.75 -21.01
C ASP A 91 14.55 -33.41 -19.52
N GLU A 92 15.63 -33.62 -18.74
CA GLU A 92 15.64 -33.44 -17.28
C GLU A 92 16.56 -32.32 -16.79
N VAL A 93 16.82 -31.31 -17.59
CA VAL A 93 17.76 -30.23 -17.23
C VAL A 93 17.21 -29.31 -16.13
N MET A 94 18.08 -28.97 -15.16
CA MET A 94 17.81 -27.96 -14.14
C MET A 94 18.78 -26.75 -14.30
N PRO A 95 18.32 -25.53 -13.99
CA PRO A 95 16.94 -25.17 -13.68
C PRO A 95 16.02 -25.24 -14.92
N LYS A 96 14.77 -25.68 -14.73
CA LYS A 96 13.74 -25.73 -15.80
C LYS A 96 13.38 -24.36 -16.35
N LYS A 97 13.61 -23.27 -15.57
CA LYS A 97 13.36 -21.86 -15.95
C LYS A 97 14.54 -21.00 -15.51
N GLY A 98 14.90 -20.02 -16.33
CA GLY A 98 16.02 -19.12 -16.07
C GLY A 98 17.30 -19.53 -16.79
N SER A 99 18.42 -18.89 -16.42
CA SER A 99 19.72 -19.19 -17.01
C SER A 99 20.27 -20.52 -16.47
N ARG A 100 20.83 -21.32 -17.35
CA ARG A 100 21.58 -22.53 -16.96
C ARG A 100 22.82 -22.16 -16.17
N LEU A 101 23.29 -23.07 -15.34
CA LEU A 101 24.57 -22.91 -14.63
C LEU A 101 25.72 -22.91 -15.64
N THR A 102 26.74 -22.09 -15.36
CA THR A 102 27.97 -22.09 -16.13
C THR A 102 28.82 -23.31 -15.77
N SER A 103 29.74 -23.70 -16.66
CA SER A 103 30.70 -24.78 -16.37
C SER A 103 31.51 -24.52 -15.11
N GLU A 104 31.85 -23.26 -14.80
CA GLU A 104 32.52 -22.88 -13.56
C GLU A 104 31.64 -23.13 -12.33
N GLN A 105 30.37 -22.72 -12.37
CA GLN A 105 29.42 -22.96 -11.27
C GLN A 105 29.19 -24.45 -11.03
N ILE A 106 29.09 -25.26 -12.10
CA ILE A 106 28.98 -26.71 -11.99
C ILE A 106 30.26 -27.29 -11.38
N GLY A 107 31.46 -26.81 -11.81
CA GLY A 107 32.74 -27.20 -11.24
C GLY A 107 32.85 -26.89 -9.74
N LEU A 108 32.32 -25.75 -9.27
CA LEU A 108 32.27 -25.41 -7.85
C LEU A 108 31.33 -26.33 -7.07
N LEU A 109 30.13 -26.64 -7.61
CA LEU A 109 29.20 -27.59 -6.99
C LEU A 109 29.81 -28.99 -6.90
N ARG A 110 30.51 -29.45 -7.94
CA ARG A 110 31.22 -30.73 -7.93
C ARG A 110 32.28 -30.77 -6.84
N ALA A 111 33.17 -29.78 -6.81
CA ALA A 111 34.21 -29.71 -5.79
C ALA A 111 33.65 -29.65 -4.36
N TRP A 112 32.55 -28.95 -4.16
CA TRP A 112 31.86 -28.90 -2.89
C TRP A 112 31.32 -30.27 -2.46
N ILE A 113 30.70 -31.02 -3.37
CA ILE A 113 30.20 -32.37 -3.10
C ILE A 113 31.37 -33.32 -2.83
N ASP A 114 32.41 -33.27 -3.66
CA ASP A 114 33.63 -34.12 -3.52
C ASP A 114 34.33 -33.86 -2.17
N GLN A 115 34.23 -32.63 -1.62
CA GLN A 115 34.75 -32.25 -0.31
C GLN A 115 33.76 -32.54 0.84
N GLY A 116 32.69 -33.32 0.62
CA GLY A 116 31.76 -33.79 1.64
C GLY A 116 30.51 -32.92 1.81
N ALA A 117 30.24 -32.02 0.90
CA ALA A 117 29.06 -31.14 0.91
C ALA A 117 28.92 -30.39 2.26
N ALA A 118 29.97 -29.73 2.72
CA ALA A 118 29.99 -28.96 3.95
C ALA A 118 28.97 -27.82 3.86
N TRP A 119 28.32 -27.51 4.98
CA TRP A 119 27.28 -26.48 5.09
C TRP A 119 27.52 -25.64 6.33
N ASP A 120 27.59 -24.35 6.18
CA ASP A 120 27.91 -23.46 7.29
C ASP A 120 26.78 -23.42 8.33
N SER A 121 27.16 -23.45 9.60
CA SER A 121 26.20 -23.38 10.70
C SER A 121 25.37 -22.08 10.63
N GLY A 122 24.06 -22.20 10.86
CA GLY A 122 23.13 -21.06 10.82
C GLY A 122 22.69 -20.62 9.42
N VAL A 123 23.20 -21.20 8.34
CA VAL A 123 22.67 -20.94 7.00
C VAL A 123 21.46 -21.81 6.72
N SER A 124 20.35 -21.17 6.37
CA SER A 124 19.12 -21.82 5.94
C SER A 124 18.53 -21.06 4.75
N PHE A 125 17.88 -21.79 3.84
CA PHE A 125 17.05 -21.23 2.78
C PHE A 125 15.56 -21.39 3.09
N ALA A 126 15.20 -21.79 4.31
CA ALA A 126 13.81 -21.83 4.75
C ALA A 126 13.17 -20.43 4.68
N ARG A 127 11.85 -20.41 4.67
CA ARG A 127 11.12 -19.14 4.74
C ARG A 127 11.56 -18.38 6.00
N PRO A 128 11.97 -17.11 5.88
CA PRO A 128 12.29 -16.31 7.06
C PRO A 128 11.12 -16.26 8.03
N ALA A 129 11.42 -16.17 9.32
CA ALA A 129 10.37 -15.93 10.32
C ALA A 129 9.60 -14.65 9.96
N PRO A 130 8.26 -14.66 10.11
CA PRO A 130 7.44 -13.50 9.80
C PRO A 130 7.90 -12.29 10.62
N GLN A 131 8.20 -11.18 9.94
CA GLN A 131 8.50 -9.92 10.60
C GLN A 131 7.21 -9.25 11.09
N ASN A 132 7.32 -8.37 12.07
CA ASN A 132 6.22 -7.53 12.54
C ASN A 132 4.97 -8.30 13.03
N LEU A 133 5.08 -9.59 13.37
CA LEU A 133 3.94 -10.44 13.71
C LEU A 133 3.57 -10.33 15.19
N VAL A 134 4.54 -10.56 16.08
CA VAL A 134 4.32 -10.56 17.53
C VAL A 134 4.41 -9.14 18.09
N PRO A 135 3.53 -8.72 19.02
CA PRO A 135 3.64 -7.44 19.71
C PRO A 135 5.00 -7.25 20.36
N ARG A 136 5.53 -6.02 20.32
CA ARG A 136 6.77 -5.62 20.98
C ARG A 136 6.64 -4.18 21.50
N VAL A 137 6.85 -3.99 22.77
CA VAL A 137 6.88 -2.65 23.40
C VAL A 137 8.33 -2.19 23.50
N PRO A 138 8.78 -1.24 22.69
CA PRO A 138 10.10 -0.66 22.80
C PRO A 138 10.16 0.32 23.97
N ASP A 139 11.34 0.47 24.55
CA ASP A 139 11.59 1.50 25.56
C ASP A 139 11.50 2.89 24.94
N LEU A 140 10.67 3.75 25.52
CA LEU A 140 10.58 5.14 25.09
C LEU A 140 11.75 5.92 25.69
N PRO A 141 12.59 6.59 24.86
CA PRO A 141 13.68 7.42 25.37
C PRO A 141 13.19 8.46 26.37
N SER A 142 13.86 8.56 27.53
CA SER A 142 13.53 9.46 28.62
C SER A 142 14.62 10.51 28.83
N GLY A 143 14.24 11.74 29.22
CA GLY A 143 15.16 12.83 29.48
C GLY A 143 14.48 14.19 29.38
N ALA A 144 14.88 15.15 30.22
CA ALA A 144 14.26 16.47 30.29
C ALA A 144 14.45 17.33 29.02
N SER A 145 15.50 17.04 28.22
CA SER A 145 15.79 17.74 26.97
C SER A 145 15.07 17.15 25.73
N LEU A 146 14.38 16.01 25.89
CA LEU A 146 13.70 15.36 24.76
C LEU A 146 12.34 16.02 24.46
N PRO A 147 11.86 15.93 23.22
CA PRO A 147 10.54 16.41 22.84
C PRO A 147 9.43 15.79 23.67
N ALA A 148 8.32 16.53 23.86
CA ALA A 148 7.15 16.00 24.56
C ALA A 148 6.44 14.88 23.78
N ASN A 149 6.44 14.95 22.43
CA ASN A 149 5.80 13.94 21.58
C ASN A 149 6.64 12.65 21.54
N PRO A 150 6.04 11.48 21.82
CA PRO A 150 6.77 10.21 21.87
C PRO A 150 7.45 9.81 20.55
N ALA A 151 6.79 10.02 19.41
CA ALA A 151 7.38 9.72 18.11
C ALA A 151 8.64 10.56 17.85
N ASP A 152 8.64 11.82 18.26
CA ASP A 152 9.81 12.69 18.14
C ASP A 152 10.95 12.24 19.05
N ARG A 153 10.68 11.67 20.22
CA ARG A 153 11.73 11.14 21.13
C ARG A 153 12.50 10.01 20.47
N ILE A 154 11.79 9.07 19.82
CA ILE A 154 12.42 7.95 19.09
C ILE A 154 13.24 8.51 17.93
N LEU A 155 12.69 9.46 17.17
CA LEU A 155 13.36 10.05 16.02
C LEU A 155 14.61 10.88 16.38
N VAL A 156 14.78 11.36 17.62
CA VAL A 156 16.05 11.99 18.06
C VAL A 156 17.20 11.00 17.92
N SER A 157 17.03 9.77 18.41
CA SER A 157 18.05 8.72 18.29
C SER A 157 18.31 8.34 16.83
N TYR A 158 17.25 8.22 16.05
CA TYR A 158 17.34 7.93 14.61
C TYR A 158 18.18 8.97 13.85
N PHE A 159 17.93 10.28 14.06
CA PHE A 159 18.70 11.33 13.40
C PHE A 159 20.18 11.32 13.81
N ALA A 160 20.46 11.05 15.09
CA ALA A 160 21.84 10.95 15.59
C ALA A 160 22.58 9.75 14.96
N GLN A 161 21.95 8.60 14.84
CA GLN A 161 22.54 7.39 14.23
C GLN A 161 22.86 7.56 12.74
N HIS A 162 22.07 8.34 12.02
CA HIS A 162 22.25 8.54 10.58
C HIS A 162 23.09 9.78 10.22
N ASP A 163 23.60 10.52 11.20
CA ASP A 163 24.31 11.80 10.99
C ASP A 163 23.56 12.71 10.00
N ARG A 164 22.27 12.89 10.24
CA ARG A 164 21.39 13.65 9.37
C ARG A 164 20.64 14.75 10.13
N THR A 165 20.70 15.95 9.59
CA THR A 165 19.88 17.05 10.10
C THR A 165 18.47 16.95 9.53
N PRO A 166 17.42 16.92 10.38
CA PRO A 166 16.05 16.98 9.92
C PRO A 166 15.74 18.31 9.23
N ALA A 167 14.75 18.32 8.33
CA ALA A 167 14.29 19.52 7.67
C ALA A 167 13.80 20.57 8.70
N ARG A 168 13.83 21.85 8.35
CA ARG A 168 13.35 22.94 9.23
C ARG A 168 11.84 22.78 9.48
N LEU A 169 11.36 23.37 10.56
CA LEU A 169 9.91 23.41 10.82
C LEU A 169 9.22 24.30 9.78
N SER A 170 8.06 23.87 9.32
CA SER A 170 7.22 24.63 8.40
C SER A 170 6.59 25.85 9.07
N GLY A 171 6.34 26.90 8.29
CA GLY A 171 5.59 28.05 8.75
C GLY A 171 4.11 27.74 9.04
N ASP A 172 3.45 28.62 9.79
CA ASP A 172 2.06 28.42 10.21
C ASP A 172 1.09 28.29 9.03
N ARG A 173 1.31 29.03 7.94
CA ARG A 173 0.46 28.97 6.73
C ARG A 173 0.56 27.63 6.02
N GLN A 174 1.77 27.09 5.92
CA GLN A 174 2.00 25.75 5.37
C GLN A 174 1.39 24.69 6.29
N PHE A 175 1.61 24.80 7.60
CA PHE A 175 1.08 23.83 8.56
C PHE A 175 -0.46 23.77 8.52
N ILE A 176 -1.17 24.92 8.62
CA ILE A 176 -2.64 24.90 8.61
C ILE A 176 -3.19 24.37 7.28
N ARG A 177 -2.56 24.70 6.13
CA ARG A 177 -2.97 24.16 4.83
C ARG A 177 -2.82 22.66 4.80
N ARG A 178 -1.62 22.13 5.14
CA ARG A 178 -1.30 20.70 5.14
C ARG A 178 -2.24 19.93 6.06
N VAL A 179 -2.34 20.32 7.32
CA VAL A 179 -3.12 19.56 8.32
C VAL A 179 -4.62 19.61 8.05
N THR A 180 -5.14 20.69 7.46
CA THR A 180 -6.56 20.75 7.08
C THR A 180 -6.85 19.82 5.89
N LEU A 181 -5.96 19.78 4.88
CA LEU A 181 -6.05 18.83 3.78
C LEU A 181 -5.92 17.37 4.26
N ASP A 182 -5.01 17.09 5.19
CA ASP A 182 -4.76 15.73 5.64
C ASP A 182 -5.86 15.17 6.55
N ILE A 183 -6.49 15.99 7.39
CA ILE A 183 -7.55 15.53 8.31
C ILE A 183 -8.94 15.60 7.68
N VAL A 184 -9.27 16.69 7.01
CA VAL A 184 -10.64 16.93 6.52
C VAL A 184 -10.72 17.09 4.99
N GLY A 185 -9.60 17.01 4.28
CA GLY A 185 -9.55 16.99 2.81
C GLY A 185 -9.91 18.29 2.10
N GLU A 186 -10.03 19.40 2.84
CA GLU A 186 -10.41 20.70 2.31
C GLU A 186 -9.32 21.75 2.51
N LEU A 187 -9.33 22.79 1.68
CA LEU A 187 -8.54 24.00 1.94
C LEU A 187 -9.09 24.76 3.17
N PRO A 188 -8.23 25.29 4.05
CA PRO A 188 -8.70 26.13 5.15
C PRO A 188 -9.34 27.43 4.64
N THR A 189 -10.35 27.93 5.34
CA THR A 189 -10.95 29.21 4.98
C THR A 189 -9.99 30.37 5.26
N PRO A 190 -10.04 31.49 4.51
CA PRO A 190 -9.20 32.67 4.77
C PRO A 190 -9.30 33.18 6.21
N ALA A 191 -10.49 33.14 6.80
CA ALA A 191 -10.71 33.54 8.19
C ALA A 191 -9.95 32.63 9.18
N ARG A 192 -10.00 31.29 8.97
CA ARG A 192 -9.28 30.34 9.80
C ARG A 192 -7.75 30.50 9.66
N VAL A 193 -7.25 30.75 8.44
CA VAL A 193 -5.82 31.03 8.21
C VAL A 193 -5.38 32.27 8.98
N ARG A 194 -6.13 33.40 8.85
CA ARG A 194 -5.81 34.64 9.57
C ARG A 194 -5.81 34.45 11.08
N ALA A 195 -6.86 33.81 11.62
CA ALA A 195 -6.98 33.54 13.06
C ALA A 195 -5.82 32.67 13.58
N PHE A 196 -5.47 31.60 12.85
CA PHE A 196 -4.38 30.70 13.25
C PHE A 196 -3.01 31.37 13.21
N VAL A 197 -2.72 32.17 12.18
CA VAL A 197 -1.46 32.90 12.06
C VAL A 197 -1.34 33.98 13.15
N ALA A 198 -2.43 34.64 13.50
CA ALA A 198 -2.50 35.66 14.55
C ALA A 198 -2.41 35.06 15.98
N ASP A 199 -2.79 33.80 16.17
CA ASP A 199 -2.72 33.14 17.49
C ASP A 199 -1.27 33.01 17.94
N ARG A 200 -0.93 33.62 19.09
CA ARG A 200 0.39 33.58 19.72
C ARG A 200 0.49 32.58 20.87
N GLN A 201 -0.60 31.91 21.21
CA GLN A 201 -0.61 30.99 22.35
C GLN A 201 0.19 29.72 22.05
N ALA A 202 0.92 29.24 23.07
CA ALA A 202 1.60 27.94 22.97
C ALA A 202 0.62 26.81 22.67
N GLY A 203 1.08 25.78 21.92
CA GLY A 203 0.24 24.61 21.60
C GLY A 203 -0.85 24.86 20.55
N LYS A 204 -0.85 26.00 19.82
CA LYS A 204 -1.88 26.31 18.80
C LYS A 204 -2.02 25.22 17.72
N ARG A 205 -0.90 24.57 17.32
CA ARG A 205 -0.92 23.46 16.34
C ARG A 205 -1.69 22.26 16.89
N ALA A 206 -1.44 21.86 18.13
CA ALA A 206 -2.15 20.75 18.76
C ALA A 206 -3.65 21.06 18.94
N ARG A 207 -4.02 22.31 19.32
CA ARG A 207 -5.43 22.72 19.38
C ARG A 207 -6.11 22.70 18.02
N LEU A 208 -5.40 23.06 16.95
CA LEU A 208 -5.94 22.98 15.59
C LEU A 208 -6.19 21.53 15.19
N VAL A 209 -5.22 20.65 15.41
CA VAL A 209 -5.36 19.19 15.14
C VAL A 209 -6.55 18.62 15.89
N ALA A 210 -6.68 18.89 17.19
CA ALA A 210 -7.80 18.40 18.00
C ALA A 210 -9.16 18.88 17.45
N ARG A 211 -9.27 20.16 17.07
CA ARG A 211 -10.52 20.70 16.47
C ARG A 211 -10.87 20.06 15.11
N LEU A 212 -9.87 19.79 14.28
CA LEU A 212 -10.10 19.16 12.98
C LEU A 212 -10.50 17.68 13.13
N LEU A 213 -9.88 16.94 14.06
CA LEU A 213 -10.26 15.55 14.36
C LEU A 213 -11.64 15.44 15.02
N ALA A 214 -12.07 16.46 15.75
CA ALA A 214 -13.40 16.54 16.35
C ALA A 214 -14.51 16.91 15.36
N ASP A 215 -14.16 17.36 14.14
CA ASP A 215 -15.14 17.64 13.08
C ASP A 215 -15.54 16.34 12.38
N ASN A 216 -16.37 15.55 13.06
CA ASN A 216 -16.75 14.21 12.63
C ASN A 216 -17.32 14.17 11.21
N ARG A 217 -18.08 15.18 10.79
CA ARG A 217 -18.65 15.24 9.45
C ARG A 217 -17.57 15.33 8.38
N ARG A 218 -16.74 16.38 8.42
CA ARG A 218 -15.71 16.57 7.39
C ARG A 218 -14.62 15.49 7.45
N TYR A 219 -14.31 15.00 8.65
CA TYR A 219 -13.43 13.85 8.83
C TYR A 219 -13.98 12.62 8.11
N SER A 220 -15.25 12.24 8.37
CA SER A 220 -15.84 11.03 7.77
C SER A 220 -15.97 11.16 6.26
N GLU A 221 -16.42 12.31 5.74
CA GLU A 221 -16.49 12.57 4.30
C GLU A 221 -15.11 12.41 3.62
N HIS A 222 -14.03 12.89 4.24
CA HIS A 222 -12.67 12.75 3.70
C HIS A 222 -12.15 11.32 3.79
N TRP A 223 -12.27 10.70 4.97
CA TRP A 223 -11.68 9.36 5.21
C TRP A 223 -12.47 8.24 4.53
N LEU A 224 -13.70 8.48 4.07
CA LEU A 224 -14.39 7.56 3.17
C LEU A 224 -13.55 7.21 1.94
N THR A 225 -12.82 8.17 1.35
CA THR A 225 -12.00 7.89 0.15
C THR A 225 -10.87 6.93 0.45
N PHE A 226 -10.19 7.11 1.58
CA PHE A 226 -9.12 6.21 2.01
C PHE A 226 -9.63 4.79 2.24
N TRP A 227 -10.74 4.65 2.97
CA TRP A 227 -11.32 3.34 3.26
C TRP A 227 -11.99 2.71 2.04
N ASN A 228 -12.62 3.50 1.19
CA ASN A 228 -13.18 2.99 -0.07
C ASN A 228 -12.11 2.36 -0.96
N ASP A 229 -10.93 2.97 -1.03
CA ASP A 229 -9.79 2.43 -1.79
C ASP A 229 -9.29 1.09 -1.20
N LEU A 230 -9.16 1.02 0.13
CA LEU A 230 -8.73 -0.18 0.82
C LEU A 230 -9.78 -1.29 0.79
N LEU A 231 -11.06 -0.94 0.96
CA LEU A 231 -12.16 -1.91 1.08
C LEU A 231 -12.84 -2.21 -0.24
N ARG A 232 -12.33 -1.68 -1.36
CA ARG A 232 -12.91 -1.86 -2.70
C ARG A 232 -14.37 -1.40 -2.77
N ASN A 233 -14.77 -0.42 -1.95
CA ASN A 233 -16.11 0.11 -1.93
C ASN A 233 -16.25 1.26 -2.94
N ASP A 234 -17.29 1.24 -3.76
CA ASP A 234 -17.60 2.29 -4.73
C ASP A 234 -19.10 2.54 -4.79
N TYR A 235 -19.49 3.72 -5.22
CA TYR A 235 -20.90 4.15 -5.33
C TYR A 235 -21.55 3.69 -6.63
N ARG A 236 -20.76 3.28 -7.61
CA ARG A 236 -21.21 2.61 -8.85
C ARG A 236 -20.84 1.15 -8.83
N GLY A 237 -21.76 0.29 -9.25
CA GLY A 237 -21.36 -1.02 -9.78
C GLY A 237 -20.54 -0.82 -11.05
N THR A 238 -19.59 -1.68 -11.33
CA THR A 238 -19.08 -1.85 -12.70
C THR A 238 -20.15 -2.58 -13.51
N GLY A 239 -20.23 -2.38 -14.83
CA GLY A 239 -21.30 -2.92 -15.68
C GLY A 239 -21.50 -4.45 -15.65
N TYR A 240 -20.60 -5.19 -15.01
CA TYR A 240 -20.60 -6.67 -14.89
C TYR A 240 -20.83 -7.17 -13.46
N ILE A 241 -21.15 -6.29 -12.50
CA ILE A 241 -21.25 -6.63 -11.07
C ILE A 241 -22.71 -6.58 -10.63
N ASP A 242 -23.21 -7.69 -10.06
CA ASP A 242 -24.52 -7.74 -9.43
C ASP A 242 -24.53 -6.93 -8.12
N GLY A 243 -25.40 -5.91 -8.06
CA GLY A 243 -25.70 -5.15 -6.86
C GLY A 243 -24.68 -4.09 -6.45
N GLY A 244 -23.62 -3.88 -7.24
CA GLY A 244 -22.61 -2.84 -6.93
C GLY A 244 -21.83 -3.11 -5.63
N ARG A 245 -20.88 -2.23 -5.32
CA ARG A 245 -19.99 -2.35 -4.15
C ARG A 245 -20.31 -1.32 -3.06
N GLU A 246 -21.47 -0.69 -3.14
CA GLU A 246 -21.90 0.36 -2.19
C GLU A 246 -22.42 -0.18 -0.85
N ASN A 247 -22.49 -1.50 -0.69
CA ASN A 247 -23.19 -2.16 0.42
C ASN A 247 -22.67 -1.78 1.81
N ILE A 248 -21.41 -1.34 1.93
CA ILE A 248 -20.85 -0.92 3.20
C ILE A 248 -20.81 0.62 3.37
N THR A 249 -21.24 1.40 2.39
CA THR A 249 -21.05 2.86 2.41
C THR A 249 -21.69 3.53 3.63
N ALA A 250 -22.93 3.20 3.94
CA ALA A 250 -23.62 3.75 5.11
C ALA A 250 -22.99 3.32 6.43
N TRP A 251 -22.66 2.03 6.56
CA TRP A 251 -21.98 1.48 7.71
C TRP A 251 -20.60 2.12 7.91
N LEU A 252 -19.83 2.23 6.84
CA LEU A 252 -18.48 2.81 6.86
C LEU A 252 -18.51 4.28 7.31
N TYR A 253 -19.46 5.06 6.76
CA TYR A 253 -19.63 6.45 7.18
C TYR A 253 -19.98 6.55 8.67
N ALA A 254 -20.91 5.72 9.16
CA ALA A 254 -21.28 5.68 10.57
C ALA A 254 -20.12 5.25 11.47
N ALA A 255 -19.33 4.24 11.06
CA ALA A 255 -18.15 3.78 11.77
C ALA A 255 -17.11 4.91 11.93
N LEU A 256 -16.85 5.68 10.88
CA LEU A 256 -15.93 6.82 10.90
C LEU A 256 -16.49 7.99 11.74
N ALA A 257 -17.78 8.29 11.62
CA ALA A 257 -18.44 9.36 12.36
C ALA A 257 -18.41 9.13 13.87
N ASN A 258 -18.58 7.87 14.28
CA ASN A 258 -18.57 7.45 15.67
C ASN A 258 -17.20 7.06 16.19
N ASN A 259 -16.14 7.21 15.37
CA ASN A 259 -14.78 6.78 15.72
C ASN A 259 -14.74 5.34 16.24
N LEU A 260 -15.35 4.40 15.49
CA LEU A 260 -15.40 2.98 15.89
C LEU A 260 -13.99 2.45 16.13
N PRO A 261 -13.69 1.83 17.28
CA PRO A 261 -12.40 1.22 17.54
C PRO A 261 -11.97 0.28 16.41
N TYR A 262 -10.70 0.36 16.01
CA TYR A 262 -10.22 -0.32 14.80
C TYR A 262 -10.32 -1.85 14.87
N ASP A 263 -10.10 -2.44 16.03
CA ASP A 263 -10.32 -3.87 16.28
C ASP A 263 -11.78 -4.28 16.00
N ARG A 264 -12.75 -3.52 16.49
CA ARG A 264 -14.19 -3.73 16.23
C ARG A 264 -14.56 -3.45 14.76
N PHE A 265 -13.91 -2.46 14.16
CA PHE A 265 -14.06 -2.17 12.73
C PHE A 265 -13.62 -3.38 11.88
N VAL A 266 -12.46 -3.96 12.19
CA VAL A 266 -11.95 -5.16 11.51
C VAL A 266 -12.84 -6.36 11.78
N ALA A 267 -13.24 -6.58 13.01
CA ALA A 267 -14.14 -7.69 13.39
C ALA A 267 -15.45 -7.64 12.60
N ALA A 268 -16.07 -6.45 12.47
CA ALA A 268 -17.32 -6.28 11.73
C ALA A 268 -17.18 -6.46 10.20
N LEU A 269 -15.99 -6.33 9.65
CA LEU A 269 -15.73 -6.58 8.23
C LEU A 269 -15.38 -8.04 7.94
N VAL A 270 -14.73 -8.72 8.87
CA VAL A 270 -14.28 -10.12 8.74
C VAL A 270 -15.41 -11.10 9.08
N ASN A 271 -16.16 -10.85 10.15
CA ASN A 271 -17.37 -11.56 10.54
C ASN A 271 -18.57 -10.61 10.38
N PRO A 272 -19.07 -10.41 9.14
CA PRO A 272 -19.96 -9.31 8.83
C PRO A 272 -21.39 -9.53 9.32
N THR A 273 -22.02 -8.41 9.67
CA THR A 273 -23.49 -8.26 9.72
C THR A 273 -24.02 -7.89 8.32
N PRO A 274 -25.35 -7.94 8.08
CA PRO A 274 -25.91 -7.48 6.81
C PRO A 274 -25.49 -6.07 6.39
N ALA A 275 -25.19 -5.18 7.35
CA ALA A 275 -24.75 -3.80 7.08
C ALA A 275 -23.28 -3.69 6.63
N SER A 276 -22.42 -4.66 6.95
CA SER A 276 -20.98 -4.66 6.66
C SER A 276 -20.53 -5.77 5.71
N GLU A 277 -21.46 -6.61 5.20
CA GLU A 277 -21.13 -7.81 4.42
C GLU A 277 -20.46 -7.53 3.06
N GLY A 278 -20.64 -6.33 2.52
CA GLY A 278 -20.14 -5.99 1.19
C GLY A 278 -18.63 -6.16 1.00
N PHE A 279 -17.85 -6.05 2.06
CA PHE A 279 -16.41 -6.30 2.02
C PHE A 279 -16.07 -7.79 1.87
N ALA A 280 -16.62 -8.64 2.73
CA ALA A 280 -16.38 -10.08 2.71
C ALA A 280 -17.09 -10.79 1.56
N ARG A 281 -18.24 -10.25 1.11
CA ARG A 281 -18.98 -10.77 -0.04
C ARG A 281 -18.21 -10.64 -1.35
N GLY A 282 -17.35 -9.62 -1.45
CA GLY A 282 -16.56 -9.36 -2.65
C GLY A 282 -17.39 -8.91 -3.85
N ILE A 283 -16.81 -9.03 -5.03
CA ILE A 283 -17.44 -8.72 -6.30
C ILE A 283 -17.94 -10.02 -6.92
N VAL A 284 -19.25 -10.10 -7.17
CA VAL A 284 -19.85 -11.24 -7.88
C VAL A 284 -19.87 -10.91 -9.37
N TRP A 285 -18.96 -11.50 -10.12
CA TRP A 285 -18.87 -11.33 -11.56
C TRP A 285 -19.90 -12.21 -12.27
N ARG A 286 -20.42 -11.73 -13.40
CA ARG A 286 -21.27 -12.55 -14.29
C ARG A 286 -20.43 -13.40 -15.22
N GLY A 287 -20.85 -14.65 -15.45
CA GLY A 287 -20.18 -15.59 -16.34
C GLY A 287 -19.03 -16.36 -15.69
N VAL A 288 -18.19 -16.96 -16.52
CA VAL A 288 -17.02 -17.72 -16.06
C VAL A 288 -15.91 -16.75 -15.67
N VAL A 289 -15.43 -16.89 -14.46
CA VAL A 289 -14.34 -16.07 -13.93
C VAL A 289 -13.13 -16.93 -13.59
N ASN A 290 -11.96 -16.32 -13.60
CA ASN A 290 -10.75 -16.93 -13.10
C ASN A 290 -10.92 -17.34 -11.63
N ALA A 291 -10.35 -18.46 -11.21
CA ALA A 291 -10.45 -18.98 -9.85
C ALA A 291 -9.98 -17.98 -8.78
N SER A 292 -9.05 -17.09 -9.13
CA SER A 292 -8.60 -16.01 -8.24
C SER A 292 -9.64 -14.90 -7.99
N GLN A 293 -10.76 -14.92 -8.72
CA GLN A 293 -11.84 -13.92 -8.64
C GLN A 293 -13.12 -14.47 -7.99
N THR A 294 -13.10 -15.69 -7.46
CA THR A 294 -14.23 -16.19 -6.65
C THR A 294 -14.39 -15.36 -5.37
N PRO A 295 -15.61 -15.22 -4.82
CA PRO A 295 -15.83 -14.43 -3.61
C PRO A 295 -14.94 -14.85 -2.44
N GLU A 296 -14.74 -16.15 -2.23
CA GLU A 296 -13.90 -16.69 -1.16
C GLU A 296 -12.44 -16.29 -1.35
N MET A 297 -11.93 -16.38 -2.58
CA MET A 297 -10.55 -15.98 -2.87
C MET A 297 -10.36 -14.46 -2.76
N GLN A 298 -11.37 -13.68 -3.19
CA GLN A 298 -11.35 -12.23 -2.98
C GLN A 298 -11.35 -11.87 -1.49
N ALA A 299 -12.13 -12.58 -0.64
CA ALA A 299 -12.10 -12.37 0.81
C ALA A 299 -10.71 -12.63 1.38
N ALA A 300 -10.06 -13.74 0.99
CA ALA A 300 -8.69 -14.05 1.39
C ALA A 300 -7.68 -12.95 0.97
N GLN A 301 -7.71 -12.53 -0.30
CA GLN A 301 -6.85 -11.44 -0.81
C GLN A 301 -7.10 -10.12 -0.07
N ASN A 302 -8.35 -9.75 0.12
CA ASN A 302 -8.71 -8.48 0.75
C ASN A 302 -8.29 -8.43 2.22
N ILE A 303 -8.57 -9.49 2.99
CA ILE A 303 -8.23 -9.57 4.42
C ILE A 303 -6.71 -9.55 4.61
N SER A 304 -6.00 -10.38 3.86
CA SER A 304 -4.54 -10.44 3.95
C SER A 304 -3.89 -9.11 3.59
N GLN A 305 -4.31 -8.47 2.51
CA GLN A 305 -3.72 -7.22 2.06
C GLN A 305 -4.09 -6.06 2.97
N VAL A 306 -5.38 -5.91 3.32
CA VAL A 306 -5.86 -4.76 4.08
C VAL A 306 -5.43 -4.80 5.54
N PHE A 307 -5.54 -5.95 6.20
CA PHE A 307 -5.35 -6.05 7.65
C PHE A 307 -3.99 -6.61 8.07
N MET A 308 -3.38 -7.44 7.23
CA MET A 308 -2.10 -8.07 7.55
C MET A 308 -0.92 -7.52 6.72
N GLY A 309 -1.18 -6.64 5.74
CA GLY A 309 -0.13 -6.14 4.85
C GLY A 309 0.56 -7.25 4.05
N VAL A 310 -0.21 -8.23 3.61
CA VAL A 310 0.26 -9.39 2.84
C VAL A 310 -0.46 -9.45 1.51
N ASN A 311 0.28 -9.33 0.42
CA ASN A 311 -0.28 -9.40 -0.92
C ASN A 311 -0.30 -10.84 -1.43
N LEU A 312 -1.50 -11.48 -1.43
CA LEU A 312 -1.73 -12.83 -1.95
C LEU A 312 -2.14 -12.88 -3.42
N LYS A 313 -2.14 -11.76 -4.14
CA LYS A 313 -2.69 -11.70 -5.50
C LYS A 313 -2.04 -12.71 -6.47
N CYS A 314 -0.72 -12.82 -6.47
CA CYS A 314 -0.03 -13.84 -7.25
C CYS A 314 -0.31 -15.24 -6.71
N ALA A 315 -0.27 -15.40 -5.38
CA ALA A 315 -0.49 -16.67 -4.70
C ALA A 315 -1.92 -17.21 -4.86
N SER A 316 -2.88 -16.42 -5.29
CA SER A 316 -4.26 -16.87 -5.56
C SER A 316 -4.44 -17.56 -6.93
N CYS A 317 -3.41 -17.53 -7.79
CA CYS A 317 -3.43 -18.16 -9.11
C CYS A 317 -2.32 -19.22 -9.28
N HIS A 318 -1.16 -19.00 -8.68
CA HIS A 318 0.01 -19.88 -8.70
C HIS A 318 0.92 -19.49 -7.52
N ASP A 319 1.92 -20.29 -7.19
CA ASP A 319 2.94 -19.90 -6.21
C ASP A 319 3.53 -18.55 -6.57
N SER A 320 3.58 -17.63 -5.62
CA SER A 320 4.00 -16.27 -5.87
C SER A 320 5.44 -16.19 -6.37
N PHE A 321 5.71 -15.29 -7.34
CA PHE A 321 7.04 -15.00 -7.83
C PHE A 321 7.71 -13.81 -7.15
N ILE A 322 6.94 -13.04 -6.39
CA ILE A 322 7.39 -11.78 -5.78
C ILE A 322 7.55 -11.86 -4.26
N ASN A 323 6.96 -12.90 -3.63
CA ASN A 323 7.05 -13.17 -2.21
C ASN A 323 7.01 -14.69 -1.96
N ASP A 324 7.03 -15.11 -0.69
CA ASP A 324 7.11 -16.53 -0.32
C ASP A 324 5.75 -17.21 -0.13
N TRP A 325 4.64 -16.56 -0.54
CA TRP A 325 3.30 -17.11 -0.42
C TRP A 325 2.99 -18.10 -1.54
N GLN A 326 2.34 -19.21 -1.18
CA GLN A 326 1.99 -20.31 -2.07
C GLN A 326 0.50 -20.29 -2.42
N LEU A 327 0.15 -20.98 -3.50
CA LEU A 327 -1.25 -21.21 -3.90
C LEU A 327 -2.05 -21.85 -2.74
N SER A 328 -1.45 -22.83 -2.04
CA SER A 328 -2.06 -23.49 -0.88
C SER A 328 -2.36 -22.56 0.28
N ASP A 329 -1.55 -21.51 0.51
CA ASP A 329 -1.80 -20.53 1.56
C ASP A 329 -3.04 -19.69 1.27
N SER A 330 -3.19 -19.27 0.01
CA SER A 330 -4.36 -18.51 -0.44
C SER A 330 -5.64 -19.32 -0.34
N TYR A 331 -5.61 -20.59 -0.80
CA TYR A 331 -6.75 -21.49 -0.70
C TYR A 331 -7.07 -21.88 0.73
N GLY A 332 -6.05 -22.06 1.58
CA GLY A 332 -6.23 -22.31 3.02
C GLY A 332 -7.04 -21.19 3.69
N LEU A 333 -6.68 -19.94 3.44
CA LEU A 333 -7.41 -18.78 3.96
C LEU A 333 -8.80 -18.63 3.32
N ALA A 334 -8.93 -18.82 1.99
CA ALA A 334 -10.20 -18.75 1.27
C ALA A 334 -11.20 -19.79 1.77
N SER A 335 -10.73 -21.00 2.13
CA SER A 335 -11.55 -22.09 2.64
C SER A 335 -12.30 -21.75 3.93
N ILE A 336 -11.82 -20.77 4.72
CA ILE A 336 -12.54 -20.28 5.91
C ILE A 336 -13.89 -19.66 5.53
N TYR A 337 -13.98 -19.03 4.35
CA TYR A 337 -15.20 -18.41 3.82
C TYR A 337 -16.06 -19.36 3.00
N ALA A 338 -15.54 -20.49 2.59
CA ALA A 338 -16.21 -21.41 1.69
C ALA A 338 -17.29 -22.25 2.40
N SER A 339 -18.35 -22.62 1.67
CA SER A 339 -19.39 -23.53 2.15
C SER A 339 -19.08 -25.01 1.89
N SER A 340 -18.10 -25.27 1.02
CA SER A 340 -17.61 -26.61 0.66
C SER A 340 -16.09 -26.57 0.45
N PRO A 341 -15.39 -27.71 0.50
CA PRO A 341 -13.97 -27.77 0.21
C PRO A 341 -13.64 -27.14 -1.15
N LEU A 342 -12.61 -26.30 -1.20
CA LEU A 342 -12.16 -25.66 -2.43
C LEU A 342 -11.05 -26.48 -3.09
N GLU A 343 -11.29 -26.94 -4.32
CA GLU A 343 -10.24 -27.50 -5.15
C GLU A 343 -9.27 -26.39 -5.59
N MET A 344 -7.98 -26.64 -5.45
CA MET A 344 -6.96 -25.71 -5.94
C MET A 344 -6.92 -25.70 -7.47
N VAL A 345 -6.92 -24.50 -8.04
CA VAL A 345 -6.82 -24.27 -9.49
C VAL A 345 -5.53 -23.46 -9.74
N GLU A 346 -4.58 -24.05 -10.46
CA GLU A 346 -3.32 -23.39 -10.83
C GLU A 346 -3.41 -22.88 -12.27
N CYS A 347 -3.36 -21.56 -12.45
CA CYS A 347 -3.45 -20.91 -13.77
C CYS A 347 -4.62 -21.46 -14.61
N ASP A 348 -5.82 -21.48 -14.03
CA ASP A 348 -7.07 -21.98 -14.63
C ASP A 348 -7.13 -23.49 -14.90
N ARG A 349 -6.20 -24.27 -14.33
CA ARG A 349 -6.19 -25.74 -14.41
C ARG A 349 -6.49 -26.34 -13.03
N PRO A 350 -7.60 -27.10 -12.88
CA PRO A 350 -7.87 -27.85 -11.67
C PRO A 350 -6.71 -28.81 -11.34
N THR A 351 -6.33 -28.88 -10.08
CA THR A 351 -5.20 -29.72 -9.62
C THR A 351 -5.63 -31.08 -9.08
N GLY A 352 -6.92 -31.30 -8.85
CA GLY A 352 -7.44 -32.48 -8.16
C GLY A 352 -7.13 -32.49 -6.64
N LYS A 353 -6.59 -31.40 -6.09
CA LYS A 353 -6.16 -31.30 -4.68
C LYS A 353 -6.88 -30.16 -3.98
N THR A 354 -7.14 -30.32 -2.68
CA THR A 354 -7.65 -29.28 -1.79
C THR A 354 -6.56 -28.84 -0.83
N ALA A 355 -6.51 -27.53 -0.49
CA ALA A 355 -5.64 -27.05 0.56
C ALA A 355 -6.29 -27.25 1.94
N PRO A 356 -5.53 -27.59 2.99
CA PRO A 356 -6.01 -27.54 4.35
C PRO A 356 -6.47 -26.13 4.70
N MET A 357 -7.63 -26.01 5.36
CA MET A 357 -8.12 -24.74 5.89
C MET A 357 -7.15 -24.22 6.96
N LYS A 358 -6.64 -23.01 6.80
CA LYS A 358 -5.73 -22.39 7.78
C LYS A 358 -5.72 -20.87 7.66
N PHE A 359 -5.36 -20.21 8.75
CA PHE A 359 -4.93 -18.83 8.72
C PHE A 359 -3.49 -18.71 8.16
N LEU A 360 -3.05 -17.50 7.80
CA LEU A 360 -1.73 -17.28 7.19
C LEU A 360 -0.57 -17.58 8.13
N TYR A 361 -0.78 -17.42 9.43
CA TYR A 361 0.23 -17.52 10.47
C TYR A 361 -0.31 -18.36 11.62
N ASP A 362 0.17 -19.58 11.72
CA ASP A 362 -0.28 -20.54 12.73
C ASP A 362 0.04 -20.05 14.17
N GLU A 363 1.07 -19.21 14.32
CA GLU A 363 1.48 -18.62 15.61
C GLU A 363 0.41 -17.70 16.21
N LEU A 364 -0.44 -17.10 15.37
CA LEU A 364 -1.51 -16.21 15.83
C LEU A 364 -2.76 -16.98 16.29
N GLY A 365 -2.95 -18.18 15.80
CA GLY A 365 -4.08 -19.03 16.13
C GLY A 365 -4.63 -19.80 14.93
N THR A 366 -5.56 -20.70 15.20
CA THR A 366 -6.15 -21.60 14.22
C THR A 366 -7.67 -21.40 14.15
N VAL A 367 -8.25 -21.82 13.02
CA VAL A 367 -9.69 -21.89 12.80
C VAL A 367 -10.10 -23.35 12.67
N ASP A 368 -11.13 -23.78 13.40
CA ASP A 368 -11.62 -25.15 13.35
C ASP A 368 -12.30 -25.44 12.01
N PRO A 369 -11.72 -26.31 11.15
CA PRO A 369 -12.28 -26.62 9.86
C PRO A 369 -13.62 -27.37 9.92
N SER A 370 -13.93 -28.00 11.05
CA SER A 370 -15.18 -28.73 11.26
C SER A 370 -16.35 -27.83 11.70
N ALA A 371 -16.04 -26.61 12.13
CA ALA A 371 -17.05 -25.67 12.63
C ALA A 371 -17.92 -25.10 11.49
N PRO A 372 -19.18 -24.75 11.77
CA PRO A 372 -20.03 -24.01 10.84
C PRO A 372 -19.38 -22.69 10.39
N ARG A 373 -19.65 -22.24 9.17
CA ARG A 373 -19.06 -21.03 8.56
C ARG A 373 -19.11 -19.79 9.49
N GLY A 374 -20.24 -19.55 10.15
CA GLY A 374 -20.36 -18.39 11.06
C GLY A 374 -19.38 -18.46 12.23
N VAL A 375 -19.19 -19.65 12.82
CA VAL A 375 -18.22 -19.88 13.91
C VAL A 375 -16.78 -19.72 13.39
N ARG A 376 -16.48 -20.20 12.19
CA ARG A 376 -15.16 -20.01 11.57
C ARG A 376 -14.83 -18.53 11.35
N LEU A 377 -15.80 -17.73 10.91
CA LEU A 377 -15.61 -16.29 10.73
C LEU A 377 -15.42 -15.56 12.05
N GLU A 378 -16.12 -15.98 13.10
CA GLU A 378 -15.91 -15.47 14.47
C GLU A 378 -14.50 -15.82 14.97
N GLN A 379 -14.05 -17.06 14.81
CA GLN A 379 -12.70 -17.48 15.17
C GLN A 379 -11.64 -16.69 14.36
N LEU A 380 -11.82 -16.51 13.05
CA LEU A 380 -10.93 -15.70 12.22
C LEU A 380 -10.87 -14.26 12.72
N SER A 381 -12.01 -13.68 13.07
CA SER A 381 -12.07 -12.34 13.66
C SER A 381 -11.26 -12.26 14.95
N HIS A 382 -11.38 -13.24 15.84
CA HIS A 382 -10.61 -13.32 17.08
C HIS A 382 -9.10 -13.51 16.84
N VAL A 383 -8.71 -14.30 15.85
CA VAL A 383 -7.29 -14.44 15.46
C VAL A 383 -6.73 -13.12 14.97
N LEU A 384 -7.49 -12.39 14.14
CA LEU A 384 -7.04 -11.11 13.56
C LEU A 384 -6.94 -10.00 14.62
N THR A 385 -7.91 -9.90 15.53
CA THR A 385 -7.99 -8.81 16.52
C THR A 385 -7.43 -9.19 17.90
N GLY A 386 -6.95 -10.42 18.04
CA GLY A 386 -6.43 -10.94 19.28
C GLY A 386 -5.09 -10.33 19.70
N PRO A 387 -4.78 -10.38 21.01
CA PRO A 387 -3.60 -9.70 21.58
C PRO A 387 -2.25 -10.27 21.11
N LYS A 388 -2.23 -11.46 20.51
CA LYS A 388 -1.02 -12.04 19.92
C LYS A 388 -0.66 -11.41 18.56
N ASN A 389 -1.63 -10.75 17.90
CA ASN A 389 -1.46 -10.20 16.57
C ASN A 389 -0.99 -8.74 16.60
N GLY A 390 0.30 -8.52 16.73
CA GLY A 390 0.89 -7.18 16.59
C GLY A 390 0.87 -6.62 15.16
N ARG A 391 0.70 -7.49 14.15
CA ARG A 391 0.70 -7.11 12.74
C ARG A 391 -0.51 -6.23 12.38
N LEU A 392 -1.68 -6.49 12.96
CA LEU A 392 -2.88 -5.69 12.70
C LEU A 392 -2.65 -4.20 12.99
N ALA A 393 -2.15 -3.90 14.19
CA ALA A 393 -1.86 -2.54 14.63
C ALA A 393 -0.73 -1.90 13.80
N ARG A 394 0.35 -2.63 13.54
CA ARG A 394 1.48 -2.15 12.72
C ARG A 394 1.06 -1.83 11.29
N THR A 395 0.21 -2.64 10.69
CA THR A 395 -0.26 -2.44 9.31
C THR A 395 -1.03 -1.13 9.18
N ILE A 396 -1.97 -0.85 10.06
CA ILE A 396 -2.74 0.40 9.99
C ILE A 396 -1.89 1.61 10.37
N VAL A 397 -1.02 1.50 11.35
CA VAL A 397 -0.08 2.55 11.75
C VAL A 397 0.87 2.90 10.60
N ASN A 398 1.43 1.89 9.93
CA ASN A 398 2.28 2.09 8.76
C ASN A 398 1.55 2.84 7.63
N ARG A 399 0.28 2.53 7.38
CA ARG A 399 -0.54 3.24 6.39
C ARG A 399 -0.87 4.68 6.79
N LEU A 400 -1.17 4.92 8.07
CA LEU A 400 -1.38 6.29 8.57
C LEU A 400 -0.09 7.11 8.50
N TRP A 401 1.04 6.52 8.86
CA TRP A 401 2.34 7.15 8.70
C TRP A 401 2.59 7.51 7.23
N ALA A 402 2.44 6.55 6.32
CA ALA A 402 2.60 6.78 4.88
C ALA A 402 1.64 7.86 4.35
N ARG A 403 0.40 7.87 4.83
CA ARG A 403 -0.60 8.88 4.44
C ARG A 403 -0.16 10.29 4.79
N PHE A 404 0.45 10.49 5.96
CA PHE A 404 0.87 11.82 6.45
C PHE A 404 2.28 12.18 6.05
N MET A 405 3.19 11.21 6.02
CA MET A 405 4.62 11.44 5.73
C MET A 405 4.99 11.17 4.28
N GLY A 406 4.08 10.58 3.48
CA GLY A 406 4.27 10.31 2.05
C GLY A 406 5.02 9.02 1.74
N ARG A 407 5.55 8.30 2.74
CA ARG A 407 6.19 6.99 2.63
C ARG A 407 6.02 6.22 3.94
N GLY A 408 5.86 4.90 3.86
CA GLY A 408 5.73 4.03 5.02
C GLY A 408 6.99 3.88 5.86
N LEU A 409 6.82 3.38 7.07
CA LEU A 409 7.93 2.84 7.88
C LEU A 409 8.42 1.54 7.28
N VAL A 410 7.49 0.72 6.77
CA VAL A 410 7.73 -0.47 5.97
C VAL A 410 7.26 -0.20 4.54
N GLU A 411 8.08 -0.54 3.55
CA GLU A 411 7.78 -0.43 2.12
C GLU A 411 8.13 -1.71 1.35
N PRO A 412 7.31 -2.14 0.40
CA PRO A 412 5.96 -1.62 0.07
C PRO A 412 4.95 -1.78 1.21
N LEU A 413 3.89 -0.94 1.25
CA LEU A 413 2.88 -0.96 2.33
C LEU A 413 2.16 -2.30 2.51
N ASP A 414 2.17 -3.15 1.48
CA ASP A 414 1.52 -4.46 1.44
C ASP A 414 2.53 -5.62 1.57
N ASP A 415 3.71 -5.33 2.10
CA ASP A 415 4.76 -6.31 2.37
C ASP A 415 5.31 -6.10 3.80
N MET A 416 4.45 -6.31 4.78
CA MET A 416 4.79 -6.18 6.20
C MET A 416 5.73 -7.30 6.71
N ASP A 417 6.12 -8.25 5.86
CA ASP A 417 7.19 -9.22 6.15
C ASP A 417 8.60 -8.59 6.04
N ARG A 418 8.70 -7.34 5.58
CA ARG A 418 9.93 -6.56 5.57
C ARG A 418 10.17 -5.82 6.88
N PRO A 419 11.44 -5.54 7.22
CA PRO A 419 11.76 -4.70 8.37
C PRO A 419 11.36 -3.24 8.10
N ALA A 420 10.99 -2.53 9.17
CA ALA A 420 10.82 -1.09 9.12
C ALA A 420 12.19 -0.37 9.08
N TRP A 421 12.27 0.81 8.47
CA TRP A 421 13.48 1.64 8.54
C TRP A 421 13.72 2.19 9.96
N ASP A 422 12.69 2.23 10.80
CA ASP A 422 12.78 2.45 12.26
C ASP A 422 11.75 1.53 12.94
N GLN A 423 12.24 0.39 13.44
CA GLN A 423 11.39 -0.63 14.02
C GLN A 423 10.79 -0.19 15.36
N ASP A 424 11.55 0.57 16.16
CA ASP A 424 11.07 1.04 17.46
C ASP A 424 9.93 2.05 17.30
N LEU A 425 10.00 2.90 16.28
CA LEU A 425 8.91 3.83 15.98
C LEU A 425 7.64 3.11 15.53
N LEU A 426 7.77 2.10 14.65
CA LEU A 426 6.63 1.31 14.20
C LEU A 426 5.97 0.57 15.37
N ASP A 427 6.78 -0.08 16.18
CA ASP A 427 6.31 -0.88 17.31
C ASP A 427 5.67 -0.01 18.39
N TRP A 428 6.32 1.11 18.74
CA TRP A 428 5.78 2.01 19.75
C TRP A 428 4.42 2.59 19.33
N LEU A 429 4.29 3.03 18.10
CA LEU A 429 3.03 3.57 17.57
C LEU A 429 1.92 2.51 17.51
N ALA A 430 2.27 1.26 17.20
CA ALA A 430 1.32 0.16 17.17
C ALA A 430 0.82 -0.21 18.59
N GLU A 431 1.72 -0.29 19.55
CA GLU A 431 1.38 -0.58 20.94
C GLU A 431 0.61 0.58 21.60
N ASP A 432 0.94 1.83 21.26
CA ASP A 432 0.18 3.01 21.71
C ASP A 432 -1.27 2.97 21.18
N LEU A 433 -1.48 2.57 19.92
CA LEU A 433 -2.81 2.36 19.38
C LEU A 433 -3.59 1.30 20.15
N VAL A 434 -2.98 0.16 20.45
CA VAL A 434 -3.59 -0.93 21.25
C VAL A 434 -3.92 -0.44 22.66
N ALA A 435 -2.97 0.21 23.35
CA ALA A 435 -3.13 0.72 24.71
C ALA A 435 -4.25 1.78 24.83
N HIS A 436 -4.54 2.50 23.73
CA HIS A 436 -5.64 3.47 23.67
C HIS A 436 -6.91 2.92 23.01
N GLY A 437 -7.13 1.58 23.09
CA GLY A 437 -8.35 0.93 22.65
C GLY A 437 -8.60 1.03 21.15
N TYR A 438 -7.54 0.99 20.35
CA TYR A 438 -7.59 1.06 18.88
C TYR A 438 -8.23 2.35 18.35
N ASP A 439 -8.06 3.47 19.06
CA ASP A 439 -8.54 4.80 18.61
C ASP A 439 -7.62 5.37 17.54
N LEU A 440 -8.06 5.30 16.27
CA LEU A 440 -7.30 5.82 15.13
C LEU A 440 -7.10 7.35 15.20
N LYS A 441 -8.07 8.10 15.74
CA LYS A 441 -7.93 9.56 15.90
C LYS A 441 -6.86 9.91 16.95
N HIS A 442 -6.72 9.09 17.99
CA HIS A 442 -5.62 9.23 18.95
C HIS A 442 -4.26 9.08 18.24
N THR A 443 -4.06 8.00 17.48
CA THR A 443 -2.82 7.78 16.72
C THR A 443 -2.57 8.92 15.73
N MET A 444 -3.59 9.36 14.98
CA MET A 444 -3.47 10.51 14.09
C MET A 444 -3.04 11.77 14.84
N LYS A 445 -3.58 12.00 16.04
CA LYS A 445 -3.19 13.15 16.89
C LYS A 445 -1.71 13.07 17.25
N ILE A 446 -1.20 11.92 17.67
CA ILE A 446 0.24 11.73 17.95
C ILE A 446 1.07 12.10 16.73
N LEU A 447 0.75 11.55 15.56
CA LEU A 447 1.48 11.80 14.32
C LEU A 447 1.45 13.28 13.92
N LEU A 448 0.27 13.90 13.88
CA LEU A 448 0.05 15.25 13.37
C LEU A 448 0.50 16.36 14.33
N THR A 449 0.70 16.06 15.62
CA THR A 449 1.29 16.98 16.59
C THR A 449 2.80 16.83 16.74
N SER A 450 3.42 15.87 16.06
CA SER A 450 4.87 15.65 16.08
C SER A 450 5.62 16.77 15.35
N GLN A 451 6.87 16.97 15.75
CA GLN A 451 7.80 17.81 14.99
C GLN A 451 8.10 17.18 13.63
N ALA A 452 8.16 15.84 13.55
CA ALA A 452 8.32 15.10 12.32
C ALA A 452 7.34 15.56 11.25
N TYR A 453 6.04 15.59 11.56
CA TYR A 453 5.00 16.10 10.67
C TYR A 453 5.07 17.60 10.43
N SER A 454 5.49 18.36 11.44
CA SER A 454 5.58 19.82 11.38
C SER A 454 6.75 20.35 10.55
N ARG A 455 7.64 19.49 10.03
CA ARG A 455 8.78 19.89 9.20
C ARG A 455 8.34 20.30 7.79
N GLN A 456 9.21 21.04 7.10
CA GLN A 456 9.05 21.32 5.68
C GLN A 456 9.07 20.01 4.89
N ALA A 457 8.25 19.94 3.86
CA ALA A 457 8.24 18.79 2.97
C ALA A 457 9.56 18.70 2.18
N VAL A 458 9.98 17.47 1.91
CA VAL A 458 11.23 17.17 1.21
C VAL A 458 10.97 16.26 0.01
N ASP A 459 11.84 16.33 -0.98
CA ASP A 459 11.86 15.36 -2.06
C ASP A 459 12.36 14.02 -1.52
N VAL A 460 11.72 12.94 -1.96
CA VAL A 460 12.10 11.58 -1.60
C VAL A 460 12.99 11.03 -2.73
N PRO A 461 14.18 10.47 -2.40
CA PRO A 461 15.05 9.89 -3.41
C PRO A 461 14.37 8.70 -4.10
N GLU A 462 14.63 8.53 -5.39
CA GLU A 462 14.09 7.43 -6.20
C GLU A 462 14.57 6.05 -5.73
N ARG A 463 15.78 5.97 -5.15
CA ARG A 463 16.37 4.70 -4.68
C ARG A 463 15.96 4.43 -3.24
N PRO A 464 15.22 3.33 -2.99
CA PRO A 464 14.78 2.98 -1.64
C PRO A 464 15.92 2.83 -0.63
N GLU A 465 17.07 2.32 -1.06
CA GLU A 465 18.22 2.01 -0.21
C GLU A 465 18.89 3.27 0.36
N SER A 466 18.73 4.42 -0.30
CA SER A 466 19.29 5.69 0.14
C SER A 466 18.31 6.52 0.97
N TYR A 467 17.12 5.98 1.27
CA TYR A 467 16.12 6.73 2.02
C TYR A 467 16.52 6.93 3.47
N VAL A 468 16.58 8.19 3.89
CA VAL A 468 16.68 8.61 5.28
C VAL A 468 15.59 9.63 5.53
N PHE A 469 14.75 9.39 6.53
CA PHE A 469 13.68 10.32 6.90
C PHE A 469 14.24 11.66 7.37
N ARG A 470 13.74 12.75 6.81
CA ARG A 470 14.10 14.13 7.19
C ARG A 470 12.90 15.03 7.44
N GLY A 471 11.74 14.62 6.97
CA GLY A 471 10.48 15.33 7.02
C GLY A 471 9.44 14.67 6.09
N PRO A 472 8.19 15.15 6.06
CA PRO A 472 7.18 14.63 5.15
C PRO A 472 7.63 14.78 3.69
N ALA A 473 7.26 13.83 2.83
CA ALA A 473 7.45 13.94 1.40
C ALA A 473 6.47 14.96 0.79
N ILE A 474 6.89 15.61 -0.29
CA ILE A 474 5.99 16.37 -1.15
C ILE A 474 5.00 15.39 -1.78
N ARG A 475 3.70 15.64 -1.64
CA ARG A 475 2.63 14.76 -2.15
C ARG A 475 1.67 15.54 -3.02
N ARG A 476 1.12 14.91 -4.05
CA ARG A 476 0.02 15.48 -4.82
C ARG A 476 -1.27 15.48 -4.01
N LEU A 477 -2.13 16.47 -4.27
CA LEU A 477 -3.52 16.39 -3.86
C LEU A 477 -4.16 15.13 -4.45
N THR A 478 -5.02 14.47 -3.69
CA THR A 478 -5.89 13.45 -4.30
C THR A 478 -6.88 14.11 -5.25
N ALA A 479 -7.45 13.33 -6.16
CA ALA A 479 -8.48 13.83 -7.09
C ALA A 479 -9.61 14.58 -6.36
N GLU A 480 -10.07 14.00 -5.26
CA GLU A 480 -11.14 14.60 -4.45
C GLU A 480 -10.70 15.90 -3.78
N GLN A 481 -9.46 15.98 -3.28
CA GLN A 481 -8.91 17.20 -2.69
C GLN A 481 -8.71 18.31 -3.72
N PHE A 482 -8.29 17.95 -4.93
CA PHE A 482 -8.14 18.89 -6.03
C PHE A 482 -9.52 19.49 -6.42
N VAL A 483 -10.51 18.63 -6.67
CA VAL A 483 -11.86 19.05 -7.06
C VAL A 483 -12.52 19.87 -5.94
N ASP A 484 -12.45 19.43 -4.69
CA ASP A 484 -12.96 20.19 -3.54
C ASP A 484 -12.18 21.52 -3.35
N GLY A 485 -10.90 21.56 -3.71
CA GLY A 485 -10.07 22.76 -3.72
C GLY A 485 -10.56 23.78 -4.76
N ILE A 486 -10.83 23.34 -5.99
CA ILE A 486 -11.45 24.17 -7.04
C ILE A 486 -12.84 24.65 -6.57
N SER A 487 -13.67 23.75 -6.06
CA SER A 487 -14.98 24.10 -5.52
C SER A 487 -14.90 25.15 -4.40
N ALA A 488 -13.90 25.06 -3.56
CA ALA A 488 -13.68 26.01 -2.47
C ALA A 488 -13.29 27.42 -2.97
N ILE A 489 -12.61 27.53 -4.11
CA ILE A 489 -12.21 28.82 -4.70
C ILE A 489 -13.37 29.41 -5.51
N THR A 490 -14.02 28.60 -6.34
CA THR A 490 -15.06 29.00 -7.29
C THR A 490 -16.44 29.12 -6.67
N GLY A 491 -16.72 28.39 -5.58
CA GLY A 491 -18.07 28.23 -5.04
C GLY A 491 -18.90 27.16 -5.76
N VAL A 492 -18.36 26.53 -6.81
CA VAL A 492 -19.07 25.52 -7.62
C VAL A 492 -18.80 24.14 -7.05
N TRP A 493 -19.77 23.53 -6.41
CA TRP A 493 -19.70 22.21 -5.78
C TRP A 493 -20.35 21.14 -6.67
N GLN A 494 -20.13 19.87 -6.32
CA GLN A 494 -20.76 18.75 -7.00
C GLN A 494 -22.28 18.84 -6.88
N GLU A 495 -23.00 18.61 -7.97
CA GLU A 495 -24.47 18.75 -8.02
C GLU A 495 -25.16 17.57 -7.35
N LYS A 496 -24.61 16.36 -7.47
CA LYS A 496 -25.27 15.13 -7.05
C LYS A 496 -24.42 14.28 -6.12
N GLN A 497 -24.96 13.98 -4.95
CA GLN A 497 -24.40 12.98 -4.04
C GLN A 497 -24.73 11.58 -4.55
N ALA A 498 -23.70 10.73 -4.66
CA ALA A 498 -23.85 9.32 -5.00
C ALA A 498 -23.75 8.41 -3.75
N ALA A 499 -22.95 8.80 -2.77
CA ALA A 499 -22.82 8.07 -1.52
C ALA A 499 -24.13 8.07 -0.72
N LYS A 500 -24.67 6.89 -0.44
CA LYS A 500 -25.87 6.72 0.40
C LYS A 500 -25.45 6.74 1.87
N VAL A 501 -25.32 7.93 2.45
CA VAL A 501 -24.91 8.14 3.84
C VAL A 501 -25.92 9.00 4.58
N ASP A 502 -26.08 8.74 5.87
CA ASP A 502 -26.90 9.55 6.76
C ASP A 502 -26.04 10.68 7.37
N LEU A 503 -26.16 11.86 6.79
CA LEU A 503 -25.46 13.05 7.26
C LEU A 503 -25.96 13.56 8.61
N THR A 504 -27.12 13.10 9.09
CA THR A 504 -27.67 13.53 10.40
C THR A 504 -26.89 12.95 11.57
N LEU A 505 -26.24 11.81 11.39
CA LEU A 505 -25.39 11.16 12.42
C LEU A 505 -24.32 12.09 13.01
N VAL A 506 -23.92 13.13 12.28
CA VAL A 506 -22.84 14.06 12.66
C VAL A 506 -23.32 15.50 12.78
N SER A 507 -24.63 15.76 12.64
CA SER A 507 -25.17 17.12 12.51
C SER A 507 -25.45 17.83 13.84
N ALA A 508 -25.33 17.17 14.99
CA ALA A 508 -25.74 17.72 16.28
C ALA A 508 -25.03 19.04 16.69
N HIS A 509 -23.94 19.43 16.02
CA HIS A 509 -23.15 20.63 16.32
C HIS A 509 -22.70 21.43 15.09
N ALA A 510 -23.15 21.09 13.88
CA ALA A 510 -22.81 21.82 12.67
C ALA A 510 -23.90 22.83 12.36
N ALA A 511 -23.54 24.12 12.24
CA ALA A 511 -24.41 25.10 11.61
C ALA A 511 -24.88 24.56 10.25
N PRO A 512 -26.14 24.85 9.83
CA PRO A 512 -26.64 24.41 8.54
C PRO A 512 -25.72 24.99 7.46
N MET A 513 -24.76 24.19 7.02
CA MET A 513 -23.99 24.51 5.82
C MET A 513 -24.90 24.25 4.64
N ALA A 514 -25.03 25.27 3.76
CA ALA A 514 -25.66 25.11 2.47
C ALA A 514 -25.32 23.74 1.87
N SER A 515 -26.27 23.07 1.27
CA SER A 515 -26.16 21.73 0.69
C SER A 515 -25.06 21.71 -0.38
N ARG A 516 -23.83 21.45 0.04
CA ARG A 516 -22.71 21.27 -0.85
C ARG A 516 -22.29 19.79 -0.85
N THR A 517 -22.28 19.20 -2.00
CA THR A 517 -21.80 17.84 -2.17
C THR A 517 -20.29 17.86 -2.44
N ARG A 518 -19.53 17.16 -1.60
CA ARG A 518 -18.09 17.00 -1.78
C ARG A 518 -17.76 15.94 -2.84
N ALA A 519 -16.62 16.10 -3.49
CA ALA A 519 -16.11 15.13 -4.46
C ALA A 519 -15.96 13.70 -3.87
N ALA A 520 -15.66 13.61 -2.57
CA ALA A 520 -15.61 12.34 -1.84
C ALA A 520 -16.94 11.57 -1.85
N LEU A 521 -18.07 12.27 -1.90
CA LEU A 521 -19.44 11.71 -1.88
C LEU A 521 -20.06 11.56 -3.28
N ALA A 522 -19.39 12.06 -4.32
CA ALA A 522 -19.84 11.99 -5.70
C ALA A 522 -19.23 10.77 -6.43
N ASN A 523 -19.83 10.36 -7.54
CA ASN A 523 -19.20 9.44 -8.47
C ASN A 523 -17.93 10.05 -9.09
N ALA A 524 -17.00 9.21 -9.52
CA ALA A 524 -15.86 9.66 -10.31
C ALA A 524 -16.35 10.23 -11.66
N ASP A 525 -15.88 11.43 -12.00
CA ASP A 525 -15.99 12.05 -13.31
C ASP A 525 -14.68 11.86 -14.10
N PRO A 526 -14.60 12.27 -15.38
CA PRO A 526 -13.36 12.15 -16.16
C PRO A 526 -12.17 12.86 -15.51
N LEU A 527 -12.35 14.05 -14.94
CA LEU A 527 -11.29 14.78 -14.25
C LEU A 527 -10.76 14.01 -13.03
N MET A 528 -11.67 13.53 -12.16
CA MET A 528 -11.26 12.73 -10.99
C MET A 528 -10.55 11.45 -11.39
N THR A 529 -10.99 10.79 -12.46
CA THR A 529 -10.35 9.58 -12.99
C THR A 529 -8.94 9.89 -13.50
N ALA A 530 -8.77 10.94 -14.28
CA ALA A 530 -7.48 11.39 -14.80
C ALA A 530 -6.52 11.81 -13.67
N LEU A 531 -7.04 12.40 -12.60
CA LEU A 531 -6.28 12.76 -11.39
C LEU A 531 -5.97 11.56 -10.47
N GLY A 532 -6.28 10.34 -10.90
CA GLY A 532 -5.90 9.10 -10.22
C GLY A 532 -6.88 8.58 -9.17
N ARG A 533 -8.18 8.99 -9.21
CA ARG A 533 -9.20 8.29 -8.42
C ARG A 533 -9.41 6.89 -9.00
N PRO A 534 -9.15 5.83 -8.22
CA PRO A 534 -9.20 4.46 -8.73
C PRO A 534 -10.64 3.98 -8.92
N ASN A 535 -10.81 2.97 -9.80
CA ASN A 535 -12.09 2.28 -9.99
C ASN A 535 -12.43 1.30 -8.86
N ARG A 536 -11.50 1.06 -7.93
CA ARG A 536 -11.67 0.20 -6.75
C ARG A 536 -12.07 -1.25 -7.04
N GLU A 537 -11.78 -1.74 -8.23
CA GLU A 537 -11.97 -3.16 -8.57
C GLU A 537 -10.99 -4.06 -7.82
N GLN A 538 -9.94 -3.48 -7.27
CA GLN A 538 -8.94 -4.13 -6.44
C GLN A 538 -8.66 -3.27 -5.21
N VAL A 539 -8.02 -3.85 -4.19
CA VAL A 539 -7.48 -3.10 -3.07
C VAL A 539 -6.45 -2.10 -3.58
N VAL A 540 -6.62 -0.83 -3.23
CA VAL A 540 -5.69 0.24 -3.58
C VAL A 540 -5.12 0.83 -2.30
N THR A 541 -3.88 0.50 -2.01
CA THR A 541 -3.16 0.97 -0.83
C THR A 541 -2.35 2.23 -1.10
N VAL A 542 -1.92 2.40 -2.35
CA VAL A 542 -1.19 3.57 -2.84
C VAL A 542 -1.81 4.01 -4.16
N ARG A 543 -2.17 5.29 -4.26
CA ARG A 543 -2.58 5.89 -5.54
C ARG A 543 -1.35 6.31 -6.33
N THR A 544 -1.40 6.16 -7.65
CA THR A 544 -0.33 6.60 -8.56
C THR A 544 -0.12 8.11 -8.42
N SER A 545 1.13 8.52 -8.18
CA SER A 545 1.54 9.92 -8.11
C SER A 545 2.21 10.42 -9.41
N ALA A 546 2.53 9.51 -10.34
CA ALA A 546 3.14 9.84 -11.62
C ALA A 546 2.19 10.70 -12.47
N ALA A 547 2.75 11.70 -13.14
CA ALA A 547 2.02 12.46 -14.14
C ALA A 547 1.71 11.58 -15.34
N THR A 548 0.48 11.67 -15.86
CA THR A 548 0.07 10.94 -17.07
C THR A 548 -0.35 11.90 -18.16
N THR A 549 -0.26 11.46 -19.42
CA THR A 549 -0.76 12.24 -20.57
C THR A 549 -2.25 12.54 -20.43
N LEU A 550 -3.04 11.57 -19.94
CA LEU A 550 -4.46 11.78 -19.69
C LEU A 550 -4.71 12.90 -18.68
N GLN A 551 -3.92 12.95 -17.61
CA GLN A 551 -4.02 14.03 -16.62
C GLN A 551 -3.73 15.40 -17.24
N ALA A 552 -2.67 15.50 -18.07
CA ALA A 552 -2.35 16.75 -18.74
C ALA A 552 -3.48 17.20 -19.68
N LEU A 553 -4.02 16.27 -20.47
CA LEU A 553 -5.14 16.55 -21.38
C LEU A 553 -6.41 17.00 -20.66
N GLU A 554 -6.78 16.34 -19.56
CA GLU A 554 -7.97 16.70 -18.78
C GLU A 554 -7.81 18.03 -18.04
N LEU A 555 -6.62 18.36 -17.58
CA LEU A 555 -6.35 19.65 -16.94
C LEU A 555 -6.34 20.80 -17.96
N GLU A 556 -5.92 20.56 -19.21
CA GLU A 556 -5.84 21.57 -20.26
C GLU A 556 -7.16 21.73 -21.00
N ASN A 557 -7.82 20.62 -21.38
CA ASN A 557 -8.97 20.62 -22.29
C ASN A 557 -10.23 19.98 -21.70
N GLY A 558 -10.18 19.49 -20.45
CA GLY A 558 -11.30 18.76 -19.85
C GLY A 558 -12.51 19.66 -19.57
N SER A 559 -13.66 19.28 -20.09
CA SER A 559 -14.90 20.04 -19.95
C SER A 559 -15.37 20.19 -18.50
N THR A 560 -15.07 19.22 -17.62
CA THR A 560 -15.44 19.27 -16.20
C THR A 560 -14.75 20.42 -15.47
N LEU A 561 -13.43 20.56 -15.67
CA LEU A 561 -12.67 21.66 -15.07
C LEU A 561 -13.08 22.99 -15.67
N ALA A 562 -13.11 23.09 -17.01
CA ALA A 562 -13.48 24.31 -17.71
C ALA A 562 -14.86 24.84 -17.26
N ALA A 563 -15.88 23.98 -17.19
CA ALA A 563 -17.21 24.37 -16.73
C ALA A 563 -17.24 24.85 -15.26
N ALA A 564 -16.43 24.25 -14.38
CA ALA A 564 -16.33 24.68 -12.98
C ALA A 564 -15.64 26.05 -12.86
N LEU A 565 -14.58 26.29 -13.65
CA LEU A 565 -13.85 27.56 -13.66
C LEU A 565 -14.71 28.67 -14.26
N HIS A 566 -15.40 28.41 -15.38
CA HIS A 566 -16.30 29.35 -16.04
C HIS A 566 -17.41 29.82 -15.09
N ARG A 567 -18.21 28.91 -14.53
CA ARG A 567 -19.28 29.23 -13.56
C ARG A 567 -18.71 29.93 -12.32
N GLY A 568 -17.51 29.53 -11.88
CA GLY A 568 -16.82 30.14 -10.75
C GLY A 568 -16.39 31.57 -11.03
N ALA A 569 -15.93 31.86 -12.24
CA ALA A 569 -15.55 33.21 -12.68
C ALA A 569 -16.76 34.14 -12.71
N GLU A 570 -17.91 33.69 -13.28
CA GLU A 570 -19.17 34.43 -13.28
C GLU A 570 -19.61 34.76 -11.84
N GLY A 571 -19.66 33.75 -10.95
CA GLY A 571 -20.04 33.93 -9.57
C GLY A 571 -19.12 34.88 -8.78
N LEU A 572 -17.81 34.88 -9.08
CA LEU A 572 -16.84 35.81 -8.45
C LEU A 572 -17.04 37.24 -8.93
N ILE A 573 -17.41 37.46 -10.19
CA ILE A 573 -17.72 38.79 -10.73
C ILE A 573 -19.03 39.34 -10.17
N GLU A 574 -20.06 38.51 -9.97
CA GLU A 574 -21.33 38.90 -9.41
C GLU A 574 -21.25 39.32 -7.94
N MET A 575 -20.24 38.83 -7.19
CA MET A 575 -20.01 39.21 -5.80
C MET A 575 -19.50 40.64 -5.66
N ARG A 576 -20.34 41.69 -5.90
CA ARG A 576 -19.96 43.10 -5.83
C ARG A 576 -19.97 43.68 -4.39
N PRO A 577 -19.09 44.68 -4.09
CA PRO A 577 -18.04 45.26 -4.94
C PRO A 577 -16.65 44.73 -4.60
N LEU A 578 -16.03 43.94 -5.47
CA LEU A 578 -14.65 43.53 -5.33
C LEU A 578 -13.76 44.34 -6.30
N THR A 579 -12.78 45.07 -5.77
CA THR A 579 -11.71 45.63 -6.61
C THR A 579 -10.83 44.48 -7.13
N THR A 580 -10.14 44.71 -8.25
CA THR A 580 -9.18 43.73 -8.80
C THR A 580 -8.23 43.18 -7.75
N ASN A 581 -7.66 44.06 -6.90
CA ASN A 581 -6.77 43.65 -5.82
C ASN A 581 -7.46 42.77 -4.77
N ALA A 582 -8.68 43.08 -4.39
CA ALA A 582 -9.44 42.29 -3.42
C ALA A 582 -9.82 40.91 -3.97
N LEU A 583 -10.09 40.80 -5.27
CA LEU A 583 -10.33 39.53 -5.95
C LEU A 583 -9.06 38.67 -5.97
N ILE A 584 -7.90 39.24 -6.36
CA ILE A 584 -6.62 38.56 -6.34
C ILE A 584 -6.31 38.04 -4.93
N ASP A 585 -6.42 38.89 -3.91
CA ASP A 585 -6.16 38.48 -2.51
C ASP A 585 -7.07 37.35 -2.07
N ARG A 586 -8.36 37.42 -2.41
CA ARG A 586 -9.34 36.37 -2.09
C ARG A 586 -8.94 35.05 -2.69
N VAL A 587 -8.63 35.00 -3.99
CA VAL A 587 -8.24 33.79 -4.71
C VAL A 587 -6.95 33.20 -4.13
N PHE A 588 -5.90 34.01 -3.96
CA PHE A 588 -4.61 33.55 -3.44
C PHE A 588 -4.70 33.04 -2.00
N VAL A 589 -5.36 33.77 -1.11
CA VAL A 589 -5.49 33.31 0.28
C VAL A 589 -6.34 32.03 0.34
N ARG A 590 -7.33 31.87 -0.53
CA ARG A 590 -8.14 30.66 -0.57
C ARG A 590 -7.37 29.47 -1.13
N ALA A 591 -6.61 29.65 -2.22
CA ALA A 591 -5.86 28.59 -2.90
C ALA A 591 -4.59 28.17 -2.12
N PHE A 592 -3.82 29.15 -1.64
CA PHE A 592 -2.45 28.93 -1.13
C PHE A 592 -2.31 29.23 0.38
N SER A 593 -3.36 29.72 1.06
CA SER A 593 -3.31 30.16 2.45
C SER A 593 -2.32 31.31 2.70
N ARG A 594 -1.92 32.03 1.65
CA ARG A 594 -1.02 33.20 1.68
C ARG A 594 -1.52 34.29 0.73
N PRO A 595 -1.17 35.55 0.97
CA PRO A 595 -1.37 36.61 -0.03
C PRO A 595 -0.44 36.39 -1.23
N PRO A 596 -0.72 37.01 -2.39
CA PRO A 596 0.19 37.05 -3.52
C PRO A 596 1.45 37.83 -3.16
N THR A 597 2.57 37.43 -3.75
CA THR A 597 3.79 38.24 -3.76
C THR A 597 3.60 39.51 -4.61
N ARG A 598 4.52 40.46 -4.54
CA ARG A 598 4.46 41.66 -5.38
C ARG A 598 4.47 41.33 -6.89
N ALA A 599 5.26 40.35 -7.30
CA ALA A 599 5.34 39.92 -8.69
C ALA A 599 4.06 39.24 -9.15
N GLU A 600 3.54 38.27 -8.38
CA GLU A 600 2.26 37.60 -8.66
C GLU A 600 1.11 38.60 -8.77
N ARG A 601 1.04 39.57 -7.84
CA ARG A 601 0.02 40.63 -7.88
C ARG A 601 0.11 41.47 -9.14
N ALA A 602 1.32 41.85 -9.57
CA ALA A 602 1.51 42.64 -10.78
C ALA A 602 1.02 41.89 -12.02
N LEU A 603 1.42 40.60 -12.18
CA LEU A 603 0.96 39.74 -13.27
C LEU A 603 -0.56 39.56 -13.29
N CYS A 604 -1.15 39.27 -12.12
CA CYS A 604 -2.60 39.12 -12.03
C CYS A 604 -3.36 40.43 -12.30
N THR A 605 -2.77 41.59 -11.93
CA THR A 605 -3.39 42.91 -12.21
C THR A 605 -3.32 43.21 -13.70
N GLU A 606 -2.23 42.85 -14.37
CA GLU A 606 -2.08 42.98 -15.82
C GLU A 606 -3.13 42.09 -16.54
N LEU A 607 -3.25 40.83 -16.13
CA LEU A 607 -4.23 39.88 -16.68
C LEU A 607 -5.68 40.35 -16.55
N LEU A 608 -6.04 40.83 -15.36
CA LEU A 608 -7.44 41.19 -15.04
C LEU A 608 -7.84 42.61 -15.43
N GLY A 609 -6.86 43.52 -15.56
CA GLY A 609 -7.12 44.93 -15.77
C GLY A 609 -7.81 45.63 -14.59
N ALA A 610 -8.22 46.88 -14.83
CA ALA A 610 -8.95 47.66 -13.82
C ALA A 610 -10.36 47.15 -13.57
N HIS A 611 -10.98 46.53 -14.57
CA HIS A 611 -12.35 46.00 -14.55
C HIS A 611 -12.31 44.52 -14.95
N PRO A 612 -12.18 43.58 -14.01
CA PRO A 612 -12.11 42.15 -14.31
C PRO A 612 -13.33 41.66 -15.10
N THR A 613 -13.09 40.92 -16.17
CA THR A 613 -14.11 40.22 -16.94
C THR A 613 -14.19 38.75 -16.50
N ALA A 614 -15.31 38.07 -16.78
CA ALA A 614 -15.45 36.65 -16.47
C ALA A 614 -14.35 35.82 -17.13
N ALA A 615 -14.02 36.12 -18.40
CA ALA A 615 -12.93 35.43 -19.12
C ALA A 615 -11.57 35.62 -18.42
N GLY A 616 -11.21 36.87 -18.05
CA GLY A 616 -9.93 37.10 -17.36
C GLY A 616 -9.88 36.44 -15.98
N VAL A 617 -11.02 36.34 -15.26
CA VAL A 617 -11.08 35.62 -13.99
C VAL A 617 -10.98 34.11 -14.23
N GLU A 618 -11.57 33.57 -15.26
CA GLU A 618 -11.45 32.17 -15.67
C GLU A 618 -9.98 31.81 -15.96
N ASP A 619 -9.25 32.65 -16.69
CA ASP A 619 -7.81 32.50 -16.99
C ASP A 619 -6.98 32.52 -15.70
N LEU A 620 -7.30 33.43 -14.75
CA LEU A 620 -6.66 33.45 -13.44
C LEU A 620 -6.90 32.15 -12.67
N LEU A 621 -8.15 31.67 -12.61
CA LEU A 621 -8.50 30.45 -11.91
C LEU A 621 -7.82 29.22 -12.53
N TRP A 622 -7.78 29.16 -13.84
CA TRP A 622 -7.05 28.10 -14.57
C TRP A 622 -5.56 28.14 -14.25
N SER A 623 -4.94 29.33 -14.32
CA SER A 623 -3.52 29.51 -13.98
C SER A 623 -3.22 29.03 -12.54
N ILE A 624 -4.08 29.38 -11.58
CA ILE A 624 -3.97 28.92 -10.19
C ILE A 624 -4.05 27.38 -10.09
N ALA A 625 -5.00 26.77 -10.79
CA ALA A 625 -5.18 25.32 -10.79
C ALA A 625 -3.95 24.57 -11.37
N MET A 626 -3.23 25.18 -12.30
CA MET A 626 -2.02 24.62 -12.93
C MET A 626 -0.76 24.78 -12.07
N LEU A 627 -0.74 25.70 -11.10
CA LEU A 627 0.45 25.89 -10.27
C LEU A 627 0.75 24.66 -9.40
N PRO A 628 2.04 24.23 -9.34
CA PRO A 628 2.45 23.14 -8.45
C PRO A 628 2.09 23.41 -6.98
N GLU A 629 2.15 24.66 -6.52
CA GLU A 629 1.78 25.06 -5.15
C GLU A 629 0.31 24.72 -4.84
N PHE A 630 -0.59 24.80 -5.83
CA PHE A 630 -1.97 24.39 -5.65
C PHE A 630 -2.13 22.87 -5.62
N GLN A 631 -1.47 22.19 -6.56
CA GLN A 631 -1.60 20.75 -6.77
C GLN A 631 -0.89 19.89 -5.71
N MET A 632 0.02 20.49 -4.91
CA MET A 632 0.86 19.76 -3.96
C MET A 632 0.48 20.05 -2.50
N VAL A 633 0.74 19.06 -1.66
CA VAL A 633 0.76 19.18 -0.20
C VAL A 633 2.21 19.31 0.23
N ASN A 634 2.59 20.52 0.63
CA ASN A 634 3.97 20.88 1.01
C ASN A 634 4.13 21.04 2.53
#